data_33aa56fce89e78f383188126ef8fffb5
#
_entry.id   33aa56fce89e78f383188126ef8fffb5
#
_cell.length_a   1.000
_cell.length_b   1.000
_cell.length_c   1.000
_cell.angle_alpha   90.00
_cell.angle_beta   90.00
_cell.angle_gamma   90.00
#
_symmetry.space_group_name_H-M   'P 1'
#
loop_
_entity.id
_entity.type
_entity.pdbx_description
1 polymer ?
#
loop_
_entity_poly.entity_id
_entity_poly.type
_entity_poly.pdbx_seq_one_letter_code
_entity_poly.pdbx_strand_id
1 'polypeptide(L)'
;SAAAQTPDAQAVDLDGADTYDVVAVAVPMRAARSVIREQADRATAALIDFTGSMTEPLATMDEAAEGLERASFHPLFAPEHAPGRIAKSLGQGGPLVDRITRAFVSAGNTIVPVEADVHDDAMGTIQGRVHAAILAFGLAADPVPEDLATPVYEELQALRERVTSGPPGVYADFQATFDGAAELQAAAEKLAAADREEFEALYEDAG
;
A
#
# COMPACT_ATOMS: atom_id res chain seq x y z
N SER A 1 -7.14 4.83 21.38
CA SER A 1 -7.60 5.06 20.01
C SER A 1 -6.86 6.26 19.42
N ALA A 2 -6.68 6.33 18.12
CA ALA A 2 -6.03 7.47 17.43
C ALA A 2 -6.71 8.81 17.77
N ALA A 3 -8.03 8.82 17.92
CA ALA A 3 -8.81 10.01 18.32
C ALA A 3 -8.37 10.61 19.67
N ALA A 4 -7.88 9.78 20.61
CA ALA A 4 -7.42 10.27 21.91
C ALA A 4 -6.09 11.06 21.85
N GLN A 5 -5.38 11.01 20.72
CA GLN A 5 -4.07 11.66 20.50
C GLN A 5 -4.17 12.89 19.60
N THR A 6 -5.33 13.16 19.01
CA THR A 6 -5.55 14.27 18.08
C THR A 6 -6.44 15.32 18.76
N PRO A 7 -5.94 16.55 18.98
CA PRO A 7 -6.80 17.64 19.46
C PRO A 7 -7.99 17.82 18.52
N ASP A 8 -9.16 18.07 19.09
CA ASP A 8 -10.42 18.28 18.36
C ASP A 8 -10.99 17.04 17.64
N ALA A 9 -10.44 15.83 17.87
CA ALA A 9 -11.00 14.59 17.35
C ALA A 9 -11.96 13.94 18.34
N GLN A 10 -13.12 13.52 17.89
CA GLN A 10 -14.12 12.79 18.65
C GLN A 10 -14.34 11.40 18.09
N ALA A 11 -14.39 10.39 18.95
CA ALA A 11 -14.81 9.05 18.55
C ALA A 11 -16.33 9.04 18.38
N VAL A 12 -16.81 8.54 17.23
CA VAL A 12 -18.23 8.39 16.91
C VAL A 12 -18.56 6.94 16.59
N ASP A 13 -19.82 6.58 16.68
CA ASP A 13 -20.29 5.25 16.32
C ASP A 13 -20.31 5.11 14.78
N LEU A 14 -19.76 4.01 14.27
CA LEU A 14 -19.78 3.71 12.84
C LEU A 14 -21.20 3.42 12.33
N ASP A 15 -22.09 2.95 13.18
CA ASP A 15 -23.51 2.68 12.84
C ASP A 15 -24.40 3.93 13.06
N GLY A 16 -23.81 5.08 13.42
CA GLY A 16 -24.53 6.34 13.61
C GLY A 16 -25.10 6.89 12.30
N ALA A 17 -26.17 7.69 12.41
CA ALA A 17 -26.83 8.33 11.26
C ALA A 17 -26.26 9.71 10.90
N ASP A 18 -25.20 10.16 11.57
CA ASP A 18 -24.58 11.46 11.30
C ASP A 18 -23.93 11.50 9.93
N THR A 19 -24.02 12.65 9.26
CA THR A 19 -23.38 12.91 7.97
C THR A 19 -22.22 13.90 8.13
N TYR A 20 -21.28 13.85 7.21
CA TYR A 20 -20.03 14.62 7.23
C TYR A 20 -19.73 15.20 5.84
N ASP A 21 -19.11 16.37 5.78
CA ASP A 21 -18.67 16.94 4.50
C ASP A 21 -17.70 16.00 3.76
N VAL A 22 -16.83 15.33 4.51
CA VAL A 22 -15.87 14.37 3.97
C VAL A 22 -15.88 13.10 4.81
N VAL A 23 -16.01 11.95 4.17
CA VAL A 23 -15.72 10.64 4.77
C VAL A 23 -14.39 10.15 4.22
N ALA A 24 -13.49 9.77 5.11
CA ALA A 24 -12.17 9.23 4.78
C ALA A 24 -12.05 7.78 5.26
N VAL A 25 -11.90 6.85 4.33
CA VAL A 25 -11.77 5.41 4.62
C VAL A 25 -10.30 5.07 4.79
N ALA A 26 -9.92 4.63 5.99
CA ALA A 26 -8.55 4.23 6.34
C ALA A 26 -8.59 2.90 7.09
N VAL A 27 -8.85 1.83 6.36
CA VAL A 27 -9.03 0.47 6.87
C VAL A 27 -8.08 -0.50 6.14
N PRO A 28 -7.87 -1.74 6.65
CA PRO A 28 -7.16 -2.75 5.88
C PRO A 28 -7.77 -2.95 4.48
N MET A 29 -6.93 -3.18 3.45
CA MET A 29 -7.36 -3.26 2.04
C MET A 29 -8.53 -4.22 1.83
N ARG A 30 -8.50 -5.40 2.48
CA ARG A 30 -9.60 -6.40 2.41
C ARG A 30 -10.97 -5.89 2.89
N ALA A 31 -11.00 -4.83 3.70
CA ALA A 31 -12.23 -4.24 4.22
C ALA A 31 -12.67 -2.99 3.46
N ALA A 32 -11.80 -2.41 2.62
CA ALA A 32 -12.04 -1.12 1.97
C ALA A 32 -13.36 -1.09 1.20
N ARG A 33 -13.60 -2.09 0.35
CA ARG A 33 -14.80 -2.18 -0.47
C ARG A 33 -16.10 -2.20 0.33
N SER A 34 -16.17 -3.01 1.40
CA SER A 34 -17.38 -3.06 2.25
C SER A 34 -17.58 -1.76 3.00
N VAL A 35 -16.51 -1.22 3.61
CA VAL A 35 -16.59 0.02 4.39
C VAL A 35 -16.92 1.23 3.51
N ILE A 36 -16.37 1.32 2.30
CA ILE A 36 -16.73 2.37 1.34
C ILE A 36 -18.25 2.34 1.08
N ARG A 37 -18.84 1.18 0.76
CA ARG A 37 -20.27 1.05 0.50
C ARG A 37 -21.13 1.37 1.73
N GLU A 38 -20.72 0.92 2.90
CA GLU A 38 -21.44 1.12 4.16
C GLU A 38 -21.43 2.58 4.62
N GLN A 39 -20.35 3.33 4.32
CA GLN A 39 -20.16 4.68 4.81
C GLN A 39 -20.39 5.77 3.75
N ALA A 40 -20.64 5.41 2.49
CA ALA A 40 -20.79 6.35 1.39
C ALA A 40 -21.95 7.34 1.63
N ASP A 41 -23.10 6.87 2.11
CA ASP A 41 -24.30 7.70 2.37
C ASP A 41 -24.08 8.74 3.49
N ARG A 42 -23.00 8.61 4.25
CA ARG A 42 -22.62 9.58 5.30
C ARG A 42 -21.77 10.73 4.75
N ALA A 43 -21.24 10.63 3.55
CA ALA A 43 -20.51 11.70 2.88
C ALA A 43 -21.50 12.63 2.17
N THR A 44 -21.40 13.96 2.39
CA THR A 44 -22.26 14.95 1.74
C THR A 44 -21.57 15.70 0.60
N ALA A 45 -20.23 15.68 0.55
CA ALA A 45 -19.49 16.41 -0.48
C ALA A 45 -18.27 15.64 -1.02
N ALA A 46 -17.53 14.87 -0.20
CA ALA A 46 -16.41 14.08 -0.68
C ALA A 46 -16.30 12.72 0.04
N LEU A 47 -15.89 11.69 -0.70
CA LEU A 47 -15.50 10.38 -0.21
C LEU A 47 -14.07 10.08 -0.67
N ILE A 48 -13.17 9.82 0.27
CA ILE A 48 -11.77 9.54 -0.01
C ILE A 48 -11.30 8.28 0.70
N ASP A 49 -10.26 7.63 0.21
CA ASP A 49 -9.63 6.51 0.87
C ASP A 49 -8.12 6.68 1.03
N PHE A 50 -7.52 5.88 1.94
CA PHE A 50 -6.11 5.82 2.26
C PHE A 50 -5.58 4.39 2.24
N THR A 51 -6.14 3.53 1.41
CA THR A 51 -5.73 2.13 1.33
C THR A 51 -4.50 1.94 0.44
N GLY A 52 -3.93 0.73 0.47
CA GLY A 52 -2.71 0.40 -0.29
C GLY A 52 -2.95 0.03 -1.76
N SER A 53 -4.22 -0.06 -2.21
CA SER A 53 -4.61 -0.19 -3.61
C SER A 53 -5.54 0.96 -3.99
N MET A 54 -5.68 1.28 -5.26
CA MET A 54 -6.48 2.43 -5.72
C MET A 54 -7.60 2.04 -6.68
N THR A 55 -7.41 1.03 -7.53
CA THR A 55 -8.36 0.66 -8.57
C THR A 55 -9.72 0.22 -8.01
N GLU A 56 -9.72 -0.75 -7.08
CA GLU A 56 -10.96 -1.25 -6.49
C GLU A 56 -11.65 -0.20 -5.58
N PRO A 57 -10.94 0.52 -4.70
CA PRO A 57 -11.55 1.60 -3.92
C PRO A 57 -12.19 2.70 -4.78
N LEU A 58 -11.51 3.20 -5.81
CA LEU A 58 -12.07 4.22 -6.70
C LEU A 58 -13.29 3.72 -7.45
N ALA A 59 -13.24 2.53 -8.02
CA ALA A 59 -14.40 1.93 -8.69
C ALA A 59 -15.60 1.77 -7.74
N THR A 60 -15.32 1.37 -6.49
CA THR A 60 -16.37 1.24 -5.46
C THR A 60 -16.96 2.60 -5.07
N MET A 61 -16.13 3.64 -4.95
CA MET A 61 -16.58 5.00 -4.68
C MET A 61 -17.37 5.59 -5.86
N ASP A 62 -17.00 5.24 -7.10
CA ASP A 62 -17.74 5.67 -8.29
C ASP A 62 -19.18 5.12 -8.30
N GLU A 63 -19.34 3.86 -7.87
CA GLU A 63 -20.67 3.24 -7.73
C GLU A 63 -21.48 3.79 -6.54
N ALA A 64 -20.83 4.01 -5.39
CA ALA A 64 -21.52 4.28 -4.12
C ALA A 64 -21.70 5.77 -3.81
N ALA A 65 -20.95 6.67 -4.45
CA ALA A 65 -20.89 8.10 -4.16
C ALA A 65 -20.97 8.96 -5.43
N GLU A 66 -21.88 8.61 -6.35
CA GLU A 66 -22.11 9.37 -7.58
C GLU A 66 -22.38 10.85 -7.25
N GLY A 67 -21.72 11.76 -7.96
CA GLY A 67 -21.87 13.20 -7.79
C GLY A 67 -21.02 13.82 -6.67
N LEU A 68 -20.37 13.03 -5.82
CA LEU A 68 -19.42 13.53 -4.82
C LEU A 68 -18.00 13.64 -5.38
N GLU A 69 -17.16 14.49 -4.75
CA GLU A 69 -15.72 14.48 -4.99
C GLU A 69 -15.12 13.14 -4.50
N ARG A 70 -14.23 12.53 -5.26
CA ARG A 70 -13.62 11.22 -4.94
C ARG A 70 -12.14 11.20 -5.28
N ALA A 71 -11.33 10.71 -4.37
CA ALA A 71 -9.90 10.49 -4.58
C ALA A 71 -9.37 9.37 -3.68
N SER A 72 -8.39 8.64 -4.18
CA SER A 72 -7.61 7.70 -3.40
C SER A 72 -6.21 8.27 -3.15
N PHE A 73 -5.71 8.12 -1.92
CA PHE A 73 -4.39 8.56 -1.48
C PHE A 73 -3.66 7.38 -0.84
N HIS A 74 -2.45 7.10 -1.27
CA HIS A 74 -1.61 6.09 -0.63
C HIS A 74 -0.30 6.72 -0.15
N PRO A 75 -0.12 6.93 1.17
CA PRO A 75 1.17 7.30 1.75
C PRO A 75 2.19 6.19 1.52
N LEU A 76 3.27 6.49 0.77
CA LEU A 76 4.32 5.53 0.44
C LEU A 76 5.43 5.50 1.51
N PHE A 77 5.06 5.65 2.77
CA PHE A 77 5.96 5.69 3.92
C PHE A 77 5.23 5.25 5.19
N ALA A 78 6.01 4.72 6.13
CA ALA A 78 5.50 4.44 7.48
C ALA A 78 5.40 5.74 8.30
N PRO A 79 4.49 5.84 9.28
CA PRO A 79 4.23 7.08 10.04
C PRO A 79 5.49 7.76 10.61
N GLU A 80 6.48 6.97 11.04
CA GLU A 80 7.77 7.45 11.58
C GLU A 80 8.68 8.10 10.52
N HIS A 81 8.38 7.92 9.23
CA HIS A 81 9.11 8.49 8.11
C HIS A 81 8.37 9.66 7.44
N ALA A 82 7.30 10.15 8.07
CA ALA A 82 6.61 11.35 7.59
C ALA A 82 7.47 12.61 7.80
N PRO A 83 7.40 13.62 6.89
CA PRO A 83 6.65 13.65 5.64
C PRO A 83 7.34 12.86 4.52
N GLY A 84 6.55 12.40 3.55
CA GLY A 84 7.04 11.59 2.43
C GLY A 84 6.23 11.76 1.14
N ARG A 85 6.29 10.77 0.26
CA ARG A 85 5.51 10.75 -0.98
C ARG A 85 4.13 10.15 -0.72
N ILE A 86 3.09 10.80 -1.26
CA ILE A 86 1.71 10.31 -1.25
C ILE A 86 1.26 10.16 -2.71
N ALA A 87 1.03 8.94 -3.15
CA ALA A 87 0.38 8.69 -4.43
C ALA A 87 -1.06 9.18 -4.35
N LYS A 88 -1.56 9.79 -5.43
CA LYS A 88 -2.93 10.28 -5.53
C LYS A 88 -3.52 9.88 -6.86
N SER A 89 -4.65 9.17 -6.83
CA SER A 89 -5.49 8.94 -7.99
C SER A 89 -6.84 9.62 -7.82
N LEU A 90 -7.36 10.19 -8.91
CA LEU A 90 -8.51 11.08 -8.88
C LEU A 90 -9.70 10.44 -9.59
N GLY A 91 -10.81 10.16 -8.85
CA GLY A 91 -12.09 9.79 -9.45
C GLY A 91 -12.85 11.04 -9.92
N GLN A 92 -13.27 11.87 -8.98
CA GLN A 92 -13.96 13.15 -9.25
C GLN A 92 -13.31 14.27 -8.44
N GLY A 93 -12.69 15.23 -9.11
CA GLY A 93 -12.07 16.39 -8.47
C GLY A 93 -13.06 17.42 -7.99
N GLY A 94 -12.57 18.27 -7.05
CA GLY A 94 -13.31 19.41 -6.55
C GLY A 94 -12.60 20.14 -5.42
N PRO A 95 -13.23 21.22 -4.86
CA PRO A 95 -12.58 22.09 -3.88
C PRO A 95 -12.13 21.39 -2.60
N LEU A 96 -12.82 20.33 -2.14
CA LEU A 96 -12.47 19.60 -0.92
C LEU A 96 -11.26 18.70 -1.14
N VAL A 97 -11.25 17.91 -2.22
CA VAL A 97 -10.08 17.09 -2.60
C VAL A 97 -8.86 17.99 -2.81
N ASP A 98 -9.02 19.16 -3.43
CA ASP A 98 -7.93 20.13 -3.59
C ASP A 98 -7.46 20.70 -2.25
N ARG A 99 -8.38 20.98 -1.32
CA ARG A 99 -8.03 21.46 0.02
C ARG A 99 -7.25 20.41 0.81
N ILE A 100 -7.68 19.15 0.76
CA ILE A 100 -6.99 18.02 1.39
C ILE A 100 -5.59 17.85 0.77
N THR A 101 -5.50 17.89 -0.55
CA THR A 101 -4.22 17.80 -1.27
C THR A 101 -3.26 18.92 -0.83
N ARG A 102 -3.74 20.16 -0.74
CA ARG A 102 -2.92 21.30 -0.25
C ARG A 102 -2.53 21.13 1.21
N ALA A 103 -3.37 20.56 2.06
CA ALA A 103 -3.02 20.29 3.46
C ALA A 103 -1.84 19.31 3.57
N PHE A 104 -1.82 18.24 2.76
CA PHE A 104 -0.68 17.32 2.71
C PHE A 104 0.60 18.00 2.23
N VAL A 105 0.52 18.82 1.19
CA VAL A 105 1.67 19.60 0.71
C VAL A 105 2.18 20.58 1.77
N SER A 106 1.27 21.27 2.47
CA SER A 106 1.63 22.20 3.56
C SER A 106 2.25 21.49 4.76
N ALA A 107 1.93 20.20 4.97
CA ALA A 107 2.57 19.34 5.95
C ALA A 107 3.94 18.78 5.50
N GLY A 108 4.44 19.20 4.33
CA GLY A 108 5.75 18.81 3.79
C GLY A 108 5.75 17.58 2.91
N ASN A 109 4.58 16.98 2.63
CA ASN A 109 4.50 15.81 1.74
C ASN A 109 4.59 16.20 0.27
N THR A 110 5.09 15.27 -0.54
CA THR A 110 5.08 15.38 -2.00
C THR A 110 3.94 14.55 -2.57
N ILE A 111 3.01 15.20 -3.27
CA ILE A 111 1.92 14.48 -3.97
C ILE A 111 2.43 13.99 -5.32
N VAL A 112 2.19 12.70 -5.59
CA VAL A 112 2.50 12.04 -6.86
C VAL A 112 1.18 11.68 -7.55
N PRO A 113 0.70 12.47 -8.51
CA PRO A 113 -0.47 12.11 -9.30
C PRO A 113 -0.16 10.87 -10.14
N VAL A 114 -1.07 9.91 -10.13
CA VAL A 114 -0.92 8.64 -10.88
C VAL A 114 -2.30 8.05 -11.21
N GLU A 115 -2.41 7.35 -12.32
CA GLU A 115 -3.60 6.55 -12.63
C GLU A 115 -3.66 5.33 -11.70
N ALA A 116 -4.87 4.91 -11.32
CA ALA A 116 -5.07 3.89 -10.30
C ALA A 116 -4.46 2.52 -10.68
N ASP A 117 -4.61 2.12 -11.94
CA ASP A 117 -4.05 0.89 -12.50
C ASP A 117 -2.51 0.92 -12.53
N VAL A 118 -1.92 2.04 -12.96
CA VAL A 118 -0.46 2.24 -12.96
C VAL A 118 0.11 2.18 -11.55
N HIS A 119 -0.62 2.76 -10.56
CA HIS A 119 -0.25 2.65 -9.16
C HIS A 119 -0.27 1.19 -8.69
N ASP A 120 -1.36 0.47 -8.93
CA ASP A 120 -1.54 -0.90 -8.43
C ASP A 120 -0.56 -1.87 -9.09
N ASP A 121 -0.24 -1.70 -10.38
CA ASP A 121 0.84 -2.43 -11.07
C ASP A 121 2.22 -2.18 -10.42
N ALA A 122 2.53 -0.92 -10.08
CA ALA A 122 3.77 -0.59 -9.38
C ALA A 122 3.81 -1.20 -7.97
N MET A 123 2.68 -1.19 -7.24
CA MET A 123 2.58 -1.80 -5.91
C MET A 123 2.68 -3.32 -5.96
N GLY A 124 2.23 -3.95 -7.05
CA GLY A 124 2.48 -5.37 -7.33
C GLY A 124 3.96 -5.72 -7.26
N THR A 125 4.83 -4.88 -7.78
CA THR A 125 6.28 -5.04 -7.66
C THR A 125 6.79 -4.64 -6.28
N ILE A 126 6.47 -3.42 -5.82
CA ILE A 126 7.06 -2.80 -4.61
C ILE A 126 6.58 -3.49 -3.33
N GLN A 127 5.29 -3.80 -3.24
CA GLN A 127 4.68 -4.39 -2.04
C GLN A 127 4.41 -5.88 -2.18
N GLY A 128 4.09 -6.37 -3.37
CA GLY A 128 3.91 -7.79 -3.64
C GLY A 128 5.24 -8.53 -3.71
N ARG A 129 5.98 -8.36 -4.80
CA ARG A 129 7.18 -9.16 -5.11
C ARG A 129 8.35 -8.89 -4.17
N VAL A 130 8.68 -7.62 -3.87
CA VAL A 130 9.81 -7.28 -3.00
C VAL A 130 9.63 -7.85 -1.60
N HIS A 131 8.45 -7.67 -0.99
CA HIS A 131 8.22 -8.21 0.35
C HIS A 131 8.19 -9.74 0.35
N ALA A 132 7.58 -10.35 -0.67
CA ALA A 132 7.58 -11.81 -0.80
C ALA A 132 9.02 -12.36 -0.96
N ALA A 133 9.89 -11.71 -1.73
CA ALA A 133 11.30 -12.11 -1.88
C ALA A 133 12.06 -12.06 -0.56
N ILE A 134 11.88 -10.98 0.21
CA ILE A 134 12.52 -10.80 1.51
C ILE A 134 12.04 -11.86 2.52
N LEU A 135 10.73 -12.11 2.57
CA LEU A 135 10.14 -13.13 3.45
C LEU A 135 10.55 -14.54 3.03
N ALA A 136 10.57 -14.85 1.73
CA ALA A 136 11.01 -16.15 1.20
C ALA A 136 12.48 -16.41 1.53
N PHE A 137 13.36 -15.40 1.38
CA PHE A 137 14.73 -15.49 1.84
C PHE A 137 14.81 -15.79 3.34
N GLY A 138 14.05 -15.08 4.17
CA GLY A 138 14.04 -15.30 5.61
C GLY A 138 13.54 -16.68 6.04
N LEU A 139 12.64 -17.30 5.25
CA LEU A 139 12.14 -18.65 5.47
C LEU A 139 13.14 -19.74 5.00
N ALA A 140 13.92 -19.45 3.97
CA ALA A 140 14.84 -20.39 3.36
C ALA A 140 16.26 -20.33 3.96
N ALA A 141 16.63 -19.20 4.58
CA ALA A 141 18.00 -18.99 5.08
C ALA A 141 18.27 -19.73 6.38
N ASP A 142 19.37 -20.48 6.41
CA ASP A 142 19.92 -21.04 7.64
C ASP A 142 20.75 -19.97 8.40
N PRO A 143 20.98 -20.15 9.72
CA PRO A 143 21.86 -19.28 10.49
C PRO A 143 23.29 -19.28 9.95
N VAL A 144 23.86 -18.11 9.70
CA VAL A 144 25.24 -17.92 9.24
C VAL A 144 26.07 -17.34 10.37
N PRO A 145 27.27 -17.89 10.69
CA PRO A 145 28.20 -17.27 11.61
C PRO A 145 28.57 -15.84 11.17
N GLU A 146 28.65 -14.91 12.11
CA GLU A 146 28.89 -13.49 11.83
C GLU A 146 30.17 -13.25 11.03
N ASP A 147 31.24 -13.97 11.36
CA ASP A 147 32.56 -13.90 10.67
C ASP A 147 32.53 -14.38 9.20
N LEU A 148 31.46 -15.04 8.77
CA LEU A 148 31.26 -15.53 7.40
C LEU A 148 30.24 -14.72 6.61
N ALA A 149 29.62 -13.72 7.25
CA ALA A 149 28.65 -12.88 6.59
C ALA A 149 29.28 -12.04 5.47
N THR A 150 28.62 -12.00 4.32
CA THR A 150 29.03 -11.14 3.20
C THR A 150 28.20 -9.87 3.19
N PRO A 151 28.65 -8.75 2.59
CA PRO A 151 27.86 -7.52 2.52
C PRO A 151 26.46 -7.73 1.95
N VAL A 152 26.30 -8.53 0.90
CA VAL A 152 24.99 -8.84 0.30
C VAL A 152 24.09 -9.57 1.31
N TYR A 153 24.62 -10.51 2.08
CA TYR A 153 23.86 -11.22 3.10
C TYR A 153 23.43 -10.27 4.22
N GLU A 154 24.31 -9.39 4.70
CA GLU A 154 24.02 -8.40 5.74
C GLU A 154 22.92 -7.43 5.31
N GLU A 155 22.95 -6.96 4.06
CA GLU A 155 21.92 -6.09 3.50
C GLU A 155 20.56 -6.78 3.44
N LEU A 156 20.51 -8.05 2.99
CA LEU A 156 19.27 -8.84 2.97
C LEU A 156 18.74 -9.11 4.39
N GLN A 157 19.60 -9.36 5.36
CA GLN A 157 19.21 -9.52 6.76
C GLN A 157 18.62 -8.22 7.32
N ALA A 158 19.23 -7.07 7.04
CA ALA A 158 18.71 -5.77 7.47
C ALA A 158 17.33 -5.48 6.84
N LEU A 159 17.13 -5.82 5.57
CA LEU A 159 15.82 -5.72 4.91
C LEU A 159 14.78 -6.65 5.55
N ARG A 160 15.16 -7.90 5.85
CA ARG A 160 14.31 -8.86 6.54
C ARG A 160 13.86 -8.32 7.90
N GLU A 161 14.77 -7.83 8.71
CA GLU A 161 14.47 -7.26 10.03
C GLU A 161 13.50 -6.08 9.90
N ARG A 162 13.71 -5.20 8.93
CA ARG A 162 12.83 -4.07 8.68
C ARG A 162 11.41 -4.51 8.31
N VAL A 163 11.28 -5.49 7.41
CA VAL A 163 9.96 -6.03 7.00
C VAL A 163 9.27 -6.76 8.15
N THR A 164 10.00 -7.60 8.89
CA THR A 164 9.43 -8.41 9.98
C THR A 164 9.19 -7.63 11.28
N SER A 165 9.69 -6.41 11.43
CA SER A 165 9.37 -5.51 12.55
C SER A 165 8.00 -4.83 12.40
N GLY A 166 7.44 -4.82 11.20
CA GLY A 166 6.11 -4.25 10.93
C GLY A 166 4.96 -5.18 11.32
N PRO A 167 3.71 -4.67 11.30
CA PRO A 167 2.53 -5.48 11.61
C PRO A 167 2.27 -6.53 10.52
N PRO A 168 2.24 -7.84 10.86
CA PRO A 168 2.15 -8.91 9.86
C PRO A 168 0.87 -8.87 9.02
N GLY A 169 -0.23 -8.29 9.56
CA GLY A 169 -1.49 -8.16 8.82
C GLY A 169 -1.39 -7.28 7.56
N VAL A 170 -0.55 -6.25 7.58
CA VAL A 170 -0.31 -5.37 6.43
C VAL A 170 0.36 -6.15 5.29
N TYR A 171 1.38 -6.95 5.60
CA TYR A 171 2.06 -7.77 4.61
C TYR A 171 1.18 -8.91 4.08
N ALA A 172 0.32 -9.48 4.92
CA ALA A 172 -0.67 -10.46 4.49
C ALA A 172 -1.68 -9.84 3.50
N ASP A 173 -2.14 -8.61 3.75
CA ASP A 173 -3.02 -7.90 2.83
C ASP A 173 -2.32 -7.59 1.50
N PHE A 174 -1.03 -7.19 1.50
CA PHE A 174 -0.25 -7.00 0.28
C PHE A 174 -0.16 -8.27 -0.57
N GLN A 175 0.17 -9.40 0.06
CA GLN A 175 0.28 -10.68 -0.65
C GLN A 175 -1.06 -11.16 -1.20
N ALA A 176 -2.16 -10.92 -0.48
CA ALA A 176 -3.51 -11.28 -0.94
C ALA A 176 -4.00 -10.38 -2.09
N THR A 177 -3.52 -9.12 -2.16
CA THR A 177 -3.96 -8.15 -3.17
C THR A 177 -3.12 -8.21 -4.44
N PHE A 178 -1.81 -8.43 -4.32
CA PHE A 178 -0.85 -8.25 -5.43
C PHE A 178 -0.18 -9.54 -5.92
N ASP A 179 -0.55 -10.70 -5.40
CA ASP A 179 -0.10 -12.06 -5.83
C ASP A 179 1.42 -12.23 -6.07
N GLY A 180 2.23 -11.43 -5.37
CA GLY A 180 3.68 -11.33 -5.60
C GLY A 180 4.45 -12.64 -5.31
N ALA A 181 3.96 -13.48 -4.41
CA ALA A 181 4.62 -14.75 -4.05
C ALA A 181 4.56 -15.78 -5.19
N ALA A 182 3.45 -15.85 -5.96
CA ALA A 182 3.32 -16.79 -7.07
C ALA A 182 4.28 -16.44 -8.23
N GLU A 183 4.45 -15.16 -8.51
CA GLU A 183 5.40 -14.70 -9.54
C GLU A 183 6.86 -14.96 -9.16
N LEU A 184 7.20 -14.79 -7.88
CA LEU A 184 8.53 -15.15 -7.37
C LEU A 184 8.80 -16.65 -7.40
N GLN A 185 7.79 -17.47 -7.06
CA GLN A 185 7.91 -18.92 -7.20
C GLN A 185 8.24 -19.30 -8.65
N ALA A 186 7.51 -18.75 -9.63
CA ALA A 186 7.76 -19.02 -11.04
C ALA A 186 9.17 -18.58 -11.48
N ALA A 187 9.68 -17.44 -10.97
CA ALA A 187 11.04 -16.99 -11.24
C ALA A 187 12.09 -17.91 -10.60
N ALA A 188 11.90 -18.34 -9.35
CA ALA A 188 12.78 -19.27 -8.67
C ALA A 188 12.81 -20.65 -9.34
N GLU A 189 11.69 -21.15 -9.83
CA GLU A 189 11.60 -22.40 -10.60
C GLU A 189 12.42 -22.32 -11.92
N LYS A 190 12.38 -21.19 -12.63
CA LYS A 190 13.22 -20.97 -13.82
C LYS A 190 14.70 -21.03 -13.49
N LEU A 191 15.13 -20.33 -12.42
CA LEU A 191 16.53 -20.36 -11.98
C LEU A 191 16.97 -21.77 -11.57
N ALA A 192 16.11 -22.53 -10.87
CA ALA A 192 16.44 -23.88 -10.40
C ALA A 192 16.50 -24.91 -11.52
N ALA A 193 15.76 -24.73 -12.62
CA ALA A 193 15.70 -25.66 -13.74
C ALA A 193 16.77 -25.35 -14.83
N ALA A 194 17.34 -24.13 -14.84
CA ALA A 194 18.23 -23.64 -15.87
C ALA A 194 19.56 -24.42 -15.91
N ASP A 195 20.00 -24.79 -17.11
CA ASP A 195 21.39 -25.17 -17.31
C ASP A 195 22.31 -23.93 -17.25
N ARG A 196 23.60 -24.13 -17.52
CA ARG A 196 24.58 -23.03 -17.41
C ARG A 196 24.31 -21.90 -18.40
N GLU A 197 24.00 -22.22 -19.65
CA GLU A 197 23.78 -21.22 -20.71
C GLU A 197 22.47 -20.46 -20.44
N GLU A 198 21.42 -21.18 -20.08
CA GLU A 198 20.15 -20.61 -19.69
C GLU A 198 20.28 -19.71 -18.45
N PHE A 199 21.08 -20.12 -17.45
CA PHE A 199 21.32 -19.32 -16.24
C PHE A 199 22.04 -18.02 -16.56
N GLU A 200 23.08 -18.05 -17.43
CA GLU A 200 23.80 -16.85 -17.87
C GLU A 200 22.85 -15.87 -18.57
N ALA A 201 21.93 -16.35 -19.40
CA ALA A 201 20.90 -15.51 -20.03
C ALA A 201 19.90 -14.92 -19.02
N LEU A 202 19.40 -15.72 -18.06
CA LEU A 202 18.52 -15.23 -16.99
C LEU A 202 19.21 -14.20 -16.09
N TYR A 203 20.51 -14.35 -15.86
CA TYR A 203 21.30 -13.39 -15.09
C TYR A 203 21.41 -12.04 -15.79
N GLU A 204 21.63 -12.04 -17.12
CA GLU A 204 21.67 -10.82 -17.92
C GLU A 204 20.29 -10.14 -17.98
N ASP A 205 19.21 -10.91 -18.11
CA ASP A 205 17.83 -10.39 -18.12
C ASP A 205 17.39 -9.77 -16.78
N ALA A 206 18.01 -10.18 -15.68
CA ALA A 206 17.70 -9.67 -14.34
C ALA A 206 18.42 -8.35 -14.00
N GLY A 207 19.43 -7.94 -14.74
CA GLY A 207 20.25 -6.73 -14.52
C GLY A 207 19.92 -5.63 -15.48
#